data_9cc57515805acb3b41c30e9d2ac53fcf
#
_entry.id   9cc57515805acb3b41c30e9d2ac53fcf
#
_cell.length_a   1.000
_cell.length_b   1.000
_cell.length_c   1.000
_cell.angle_alpha   90.00
_cell.angle_beta   90.00
_cell.angle_gamma   90.00
#
_symmetry.space_group_name_H-M   'P 1'
#
loop_
_entity.id
_entity.type
_entity.pdbx_description
1 polymer ?
#
loop_
_entity_poly.entity_id
_entity_poly.type
_entity_poly.pdbx_seq_one_letter_code
_entity_poly.pdbx_strand_id
1 'polypeptide(L)' 'MSKGMIKVRLLFVDDGEYHHETVEIPKKSASSYDRLIDCLREDEAVLKRLHVDVGRLVSASLQES' A
#
# COMPACT_ATOMS: atom_id res chain seq x y z
N MET A 1 1.96 -15.41 -12.06
CA MET A 1 2.47 -14.03 -12.10
C MET A 1 1.34 -13.05 -12.30
N SER A 2 1.28 -12.07 -11.45
CA SER A 2 0.21 -11.09 -11.48
C SER A 2 0.57 -9.94 -12.42
N LYS A 3 0.17 -10.05 -13.68
CA LYS A 3 0.36 -8.96 -14.64
C LYS A 3 -0.52 -7.80 -14.22
N GLY A 4 0.01 -6.61 -14.23
CA GLY A 4 -0.69 -5.42 -13.86
C GLY A 4 -0.77 -5.16 -12.36
N MET A 5 -0.11 -5.97 -11.57
CA MET A 5 -0.01 -5.77 -10.12
C MET A 5 1.42 -5.40 -9.73
N ILE A 6 1.54 -4.61 -8.67
CA ILE A 6 2.84 -4.27 -8.11
C ILE A 6 2.85 -4.59 -6.64
N LYS A 7 4.03 -4.88 -6.11
CA LYS A 7 4.20 -5.13 -4.68
C LYS A 7 4.56 -3.84 -3.99
N VAL A 8 3.90 -3.60 -2.88
CA VAL A 8 4.11 -2.40 -2.07
C VAL A 8 4.44 -2.82 -0.66
N ARG A 9 5.49 -2.25 -0.12
CA ARG A 9 5.88 -2.48 1.27
C ARG A 9 5.32 -1.35 2.11
N LEU A 10 4.58 -1.72 3.14
CA LEU A 10 3.93 -0.78 4.04
C LEU A 10 4.62 -0.80 5.38
N LEU A 11 4.70 0.36 6.01
CA LEU A 11 5.21 0.49 7.36
C LEU A 11 4.09 1.06 8.23
N PHE A 12 3.73 0.32 9.26
CA PHE A 12 2.71 0.72 10.23
C PHE A 12 3.34 0.92 11.60
N VAL A 13 2.71 1.80 12.37
CA VAL A 13 3.04 1.91 13.79
C VAL A 13 1.82 1.44 14.60
N ASP A 14 2.07 0.56 15.54
CA ASP A 14 1.03 0.04 16.41
C ASP A 14 1.61 -0.13 17.80
N ASP A 15 1.00 0.55 18.77
CA ASP A 15 1.42 0.49 20.18
C ASP A 15 2.91 0.76 20.36
N GLY A 16 3.43 1.75 19.62
CA GLY A 16 4.84 2.13 19.69
C GLY A 16 5.80 1.23 18.92
N GLU A 17 5.29 0.22 18.25
CA GLU A 17 6.11 -0.70 17.48
C GLU A 17 5.85 -0.56 16.00
N TYR A 18 6.88 -0.77 15.18
CA TYR A 18 6.78 -0.72 13.72
C TYR A 18 6.60 -2.11 13.15
N HIS A 19 5.67 -2.21 12.21
CA HIS A 19 5.39 -3.47 11.51
C HIS A 19 5.44 -3.25 10.02
N HIS A 20 6.01 -4.21 9.31
CA HIS A 20 6.08 -4.18 7.85
C HIS A 20 5.09 -5.17 7.27
N GLU A 21 4.40 -4.74 6.22
CA GLU A 21 3.50 -5.60 5.46
C GLU A 21 3.78 -5.41 3.99
N THR A 22 3.66 -6.49 3.22
CA THR A 22 3.77 -6.40 1.77
C THR A 22 2.42 -6.74 1.17
N VAL A 23 1.93 -5.88 0.30
CA VAL A 23 0.64 -6.08 -0.38
C VAL A 23 0.82 -5.90 -1.87
N GLU A 24 -0.10 -6.48 -2.65
CA GLU A 24 -0.14 -6.27 -4.08
C GLU A 24 -1.32 -5.37 -4.42
N ILE A 25 -1.08 -4.37 -5.24
CA ILE A 25 -2.12 -3.45 -5.68
C ILE A 25 -2.08 -3.32 -7.20
N PRO A 26 -3.20 -2.93 -7.83
CA PRO A 26 -3.20 -2.72 -9.27
C PRO A 26 -2.23 -1.61 -9.67
N LYS A 27 -1.44 -1.88 -10.69
CA LYS A 27 -0.49 -0.91 -11.20
C LYS A 27 -1.19 0.37 -11.68
N LYS A 28 -2.38 0.23 -12.25
CA LYS A 28 -3.19 1.37 -12.68
C LYS A 28 -3.52 2.30 -11.52
N SER A 29 -3.88 1.73 -10.39
CA SER A 29 -4.21 2.52 -9.19
C SER A 29 -3.01 3.31 -8.73
N ALA A 30 -1.85 2.67 -8.65
CA ALA A 30 -0.63 3.34 -8.25
C ALA A 30 -0.24 4.48 -9.19
N SER A 31 -0.44 4.27 -10.50
CA SER A 31 -0.09 5.26 -11.52
C SER A 31 -1.00 6.49 -11.50
N SER A 32 -2.19 6.36 -10.94
CA SER A 32 -3.17 7.45 -10.89
C SER A 32 -2.88 8.49 -9.82
N TYR A 33 -1.92 8.22 -8.95
CA TYR A 33 -1.58 9.09 -7.84
C TYR A 33 -0.13 9.50 -7.90
N ASP A 34 0.15 10.73 -7.50
CA ASP A 34 1.52 11.24 -7.46
C ASP A 34 2.35 10.57 -6.37
N ARG A 35 1.70 10.25 -5.27
CA ARG A 35 2.36 9.57 -4.16
C ARG A 35 1.65 8.26 -3.85
N LEU A 36 2.44 7.24 -3.60
CA LEU A 36 1.93 5.92 -3.30
C LEU A 36 1.04 5.90 -2.06
N ILE A 37 1.42 6.65 -1.03
CA ILE A 37 0.65 6.69 0.20
C ILE A 37 -0.75 7.28 -0.02
N ASP A 38 -0.88 8.23 -0.93
CA ASP A 38 -2.18 8.80 -1.26
C ASP A 38 -3.07 7.77 -1.94
N CYS A 39 -2.50 6.98 -2.84
CA CYS A 39 -3.20 5.87 -3.48
C CYS A 39 -3.75 4.90 -2.43
N LEU A 40 -2.93 4.53 -1.47
CA LEU A 40 -3.30 3.57 -0.44
C LEU A 40 -4.42 4.09 0.48
N ARG A 41 -4.52 5.40 0.62
CA ARG A 41 -5.52 6.01 1.49
C ARG A 41 -6.82 6.35 0.79
N GLU A 42 -6.78 6.59 -0.51
CA GLU A 42 -7.92 7.15 -1.24
C GLU A 42 -8.54 6.22 -2.27
N ASP A 43 -7.75 5.34 -2.86
CA ASP A 43 -8.24 4.47 -3.94
C ASP A 43 -9.12 3.36 -3.39
N GLU A 44 -10.39 3.35 -3.81
CA GLU A 44 -11.35 2.35 -3.33
C GLU A 44 -10.97 0.93 -3.70
N ALA A 45 -10.42 0.72 -4.89
CA ALA A 45 -10.02 -0.61 -5.32
C ALA A 45 -8.89 -1.15 -4.45
N VAL A 46 -8.00 -0.26 -4.04
CA VAL A 46 -6.90 -0.62 -3.15
C VAL A 46 -7.40 -0.87 -1.74
N LEU A 47 -8.26 0.01 -1.23
CA LEU A 47 -8.80 -0.11 0.12
C LEU A 47 -9.58 -1.41 0.33
N LYS A 48 -10.26 -1.88 -0.71
CA LYS A 48 -10.97 -3.15 -0.64
C LYS A 48 -10.05 -4.35 -0.49
N ARG A 49 -8.81 -4.22 -0.95
CA ARG A 49 -7.82 -5.29 -0.88
C ARG A 49 -7.01 -5.26 0.42
N LEU A 50 -6.96 -4.09 1.05
CA LEU A 50 -6.19 -3.91 2.27
C LEU A 50 -7.05 -4.26 3.48
N HIS A 51 -6.56 -5.19 4.28
CA HIS A 51 -7.20 -5.56 5.54
C HIS A 51 -6.44 -4.97 6.71
N VAL A 52 -5.94 -3.74 6.52
CA VAL A 52 -5.10 -3.07 7.49
C VAL A 52 -5.69 -1.70 7.82
N ASP A 53 -5.32 -1.18 8.97
CA ASP A 53 -5.76 0.13 9.40
C ASP A 53 -4.90 1.20 8.73
N VAL A 54 -5.43 1.81 7.67
CA VAL A 54 -4.72 2.82 6.90
C VAL A 54 -4.39 4.05 7.75
N GLY A 55 -5.15 4.29 8.80
CA GLY A 55 -4.88 5.39 9.72
C GLY A 55 -3.57 5.24 10.46
N ARG A 56 -3.06 4.03 10.57
CA ARG A 56 -1.78 3.75 11.24
C ARG A 56 -0.61 3.63 10.27
N LEU A 57 -0.88 3.83 9.00
CA LEU A 57 0.14 3.75 7.96
C LEU A 57 1.10 4.93 8.07
N VAL A 58 2.38 4.62 8.23
CA VAL A 58 3.44 5.62 8.35
C VAL A 58 4.06 5.93 6.99
N SER A 59 4.36 4.89 6.23
CA SER A 59 4.97 5.06 4.92
C SER A 59 4.65 3.87 4.02
N ALA A 60 4.86 4.10 2.73
CA ALA A 60 4.68 3.06 1.73
C ALA A 60 5.72 3.24 0.63
N SER A 61 6.24 2.14 0.13
CA SER A 61 7.23 2.18 -0.93
C SER A 61 7.03 1.00 -1.87
N LEU A 62 7.46 1.18 -3.11
CA LEU A 62 7.46 0.08 -4.06
C LEU A 62 8.54 -0.91 -3.68
N GLN A 63 8.16 -2.18 -3.65
CA GLN A 63 9.13 -3.24 -3.42
C GLN A 63 9.62 -3.74 -4.77
N GLU A 64 10.89 -3.58 -5.02
CA GLU A 64 11.51 -4.12 -6.22
C GLU A 64 11.87 -5.57 -5.97
N SER A 65 11.50 -6.40 -6.90
CA SER A 65 11.83 -7.82 -6.84
C SER A 65 13.22 -8.10 -7.39
#